data_d9e58f8dd96eb9fc00a2489addaa883c
#
_entry.id   d9e58f8dd96eb9fc00a2489addaa883c
#
_cell.length_a   1.000
_cell.length_b   1.000
_cell.length_c   1.000
_cell.angle_alpha   90.00
_cell.angle_beta   90.00
_cell.angle_gamma   90.00
#
_symmetry.space_group_name_H-M   'P 1'
#
loop_
_entity.id
_entity.type
_entity.pdbx_description
1 polymer ?
#
loop_
_entity_poly.entity_id
_entity_poly.type
_entity_poly.pdbx_seq_one_letter_code
_entity_poly.pdbx_strand_id
1 'polypeptide(L)'
;FSTQDHAAAAIAEAGVPVFAWKGETLEEYWWCTAMALSFPGGKGPNLIVDDGGDATLLIHKGYKAENDASTLDYAPSSHEEAVILGTLRSILAEDASKWHRTVAEWRGVSEETTTGVHRLYQMEAAGELLVPAINVNDSCTKSKFDNLYGCRESLADGIKRATDVMIAGKVAVVCGYGDVGKGCARSMKAYGARVIVTEIDPICALQAAMEGFEVKTVESALAEGNIFITCTGNCDIITLEHMERMRDQAIVCNIGHFDNEIQMARLDASSAVKTTIKPQVDKYTFPDGHSIFVLAEGRLVNLGCATGHPSFVMSNSFTNQCLAQIELWQKEMPVGVYRLPKHLDEEVARLHLDNLGVELTRLSQRQADYIGVDVDGPYKAEHYRY
;
A
#
# COMPACT_ATOMS: atom_id res chain seq x y z
N PHE A 1 8.44 6.31 -8.78
CA PHE A 1 9.12 7.30 -7.88
C PHE A 1 9.80 6.64 -6.68
N SER A 2 9.34 5.46 -6.29
CA SER A 2 9.80 4.73 -5.09
C SER A 2 10.88 3.69 -5.35
N THR A 3 11.13 3.30 -6.60
CA THR A 3 12.14 2.32 -6.96
C THR A 3 13.52 2.71 -6.43
N GLN A 4 14.21 1.74 -5.84
CA GLN A 4 15.59 1.89 -5.37
C GLN A 4 16.52 1.20 -6.37
N ASP A 5 17.22 1.97 -7.19
CA ASP A 5 18.05 1.46 -8.29
C ASP A 5 19.11 0.46 -7.83
N HIS A 6 19.69 0.68 -6.64
CA HIS A 6 20.67 -0.26 -6.08
C HIS A 6 20.07 -1.62 -5.72
N ALA A 7 18.80 -1.66 -5.29
CA ALA A 7 18.09 -2.92 -5.04
C ALA A 7 17.74 -3.62 -6.35
N ALA A 8 17.23 -2.88 -7.34
CA ALA A 8 16.96 -3.40 -8.69
C ALA A 8 18.24 -3.96 -9.33
N ALA A 9 19.36 -3.24 -9.23
CA ALA A 9 20.66 -3.69 -9.74
C ALA A 9 21.16 -4.96 -9.05
N ALA A 10 21.03 -5.06 -7.71
CA ALA A 10 21.46 -6.24 -6.96
C ALA A 10 20.64 -7.49 -7.34
N ILE A 11 19.33 -7.35 -7.56
CA ILE A 11 18.48 -8.45 -8.03
C ILE A 11 18.87 -8.86 -9.45
N ALA A 12 19.14 -7.89 -10.34
CA ALA A 12 19.58 -8.15 -11.70
C ALA A 12 20.96 -8.83 -11.73
N GLU A 13 21.89 -8.43 -10.87
CA GLU A 13 23.22 -9.07 -10.72
C GLU A 13 23.09 -10.53 -10.27
N ALA A 14 22.09 -10.86 -9.47
CA ALA A 14 21.76 -12.23 -9.09
C ALA A 14 21.17 -13.08 -10.23
N GLY A 15 20.99 -12.50 -11.43
CA GLY A 15 20.51 -13.19 -12.63
C GLY A 15 18.99 -13.22 -12.77
N VAL A 16 18.25 -12.43 -11.98
CA VAL A 16 16.81 -12.28 -12.11
C VAL A 16 16.50 -11.12 -13.06
N PRO A 17 15.65 -11.30 -14.09
CA PRO A 17 15.20 -10.19 -14.93
C PRO A 17 14.48 -9.12 -14.10
N VAL A 18 14.89 -7.87 -14.23
CA VAL A 18 14.29 -6.73 -13.51
C VAL A 18 13.86 -5.67 -14.52
N PHE A 19 12.61 -5.25 -14.43
CA PHE A 19 12.02 -4.19 -15.24
C PHE A 19 11.55 -3.08 -14.30
N ALA A 20 12.47 -2.32 -13.76
CA ALA A 20 12.20 -1.23 -12.84
C ALA A 20 13.42 -0.31 -12.70
N TRP A 21 13.20 1.01 -12.68
CA TRP A 21 14.21 2.03 -12.33
C TRP A 21 13.55 3.25 -11.70
N LYS A 22 14.32 4.06 -11.02
CA LYS A 22 13.82 5.29 -10.40
C LYS A 22 13.57 6.37 -11.46
N GLY A 23 12.37 6.96 -11.44
CA GLY A 23 12.02 8.05 -12.35
C GLY A 23 11.34 7.60 -13.63
N GLU A 24 10.81 6.37 -13.67
CA GLU A 24 9.94 5.91 -14.74
C GLU A 24 8.79 6.89 -14.99
N THR A 25 8.46 7.10 -16.25
CA THR A 25 7.17 7.69 -16.66
C THR A 25 6.06 6.66 -16.50
N LEU A 26 4.80 7.07 -16.62
CA LEU A 26 3.67 6.11 -16.59
C LEU A 26 3.74 5.11 -17.75
N GLU A 27 4.15 5.56 -18.93
CA GLU A 27 4.35 4.71 -20.11
C GLU A 27 5.42 3.66 -19.86
N GLU A 28 6.55 4.06 -19.27
CA GLU A 28 7.65 3.15 -18.91
C GLU A 28 7.23 2.16 -17.82
N TYR A 29 6.50 2.61 -16.80
CA TYR A 29 5.96 1.74 -15.74
C TYR A 29 5.04 0.64 -16.30
N TRP A 30 4.08 0.99 -17.16
CA TRP A 30 3.17 0.00 -17.74
C TRP A 30 3.86 -0.88 -18.78
N TRP A 31 4.88 -0.36 -19.47
CA TRP A 31 5.77 -1.19 -20.29
C TRP A 31 6.56 -2.19 -19.42
N CYS A 32 7.15 -1.75 -18.30
CA CYS A 32 7.85 -2.62 -17.36
C CYS A 32 6.93 -3.72 -16.81
N THR A 33 5.70 -3.36 -16.44
CA THR A 33 4.68 -4.32 -15.98
C THR A 33 4.41 -5.39 -17.07
N ALA A 34 4.20 -4.97 -18.31
CA ALA A 34 3.97 -5.89 -19.42
C ALA A 34 5.19 -6.79 -19.70
N MET A 35 6.41 -6.26 -19.56
CA MET A 35 7.65 -7.02 -19.72
C MET A 35 7.88 -8.02 -18.61
N ALA A 36 7.59 -7.67 -17.34
CA ALA A 36 7.65 -8.59 -16.21
C ALA A 36 6.69 -9.79 -16.37
N LEU A 37 5.59 -9.60 -17.11
CA LEU A 37 4.63 -10.65 -17.45
C LEU A 37 4.96 -11.40 -18.75
N SER A 38 6.12 -11.15 -19.39
CA SER A 38 6.51 -11.70 -20.67
C SER A 38 7.73 -12.59 -20.53
N PHE A 39 7.54 -13.90 -20.59
CA PHE A 39 8.62 -14.88 -20.42
C PHE A 39 9.09 -15.41 -21.79
N PRO A 40 10.33 -15.92 -21.84
CA PRO A 40 10.86 -16.51 -23.10
C PRO A 40 9.95 -17.59 -23.69
N GLY A 41 9.84 -17.63 -25.00
CA GLY A 41 9.01 -18.58 -25.71
C GLY A 41 7.51 -18.26 -25.70
N GLY A 42 7.14 -17.00 -25.43
CA GLY A 42 5.75 -16.54 -25.42
C GLY A 42 4.95 -17.02 -24.20
N LYS A 43 5.65 -17.42 -23.16
CA LYS A 43 5.04 -17.82 -21.88
C LYS A 43 4.77 -16.61 -20.97
N GLY A 44 3.94 -16.82 -19.96
CA GLY A 44 3.71 -15.92 -18.86
C GLY A 44 4.10 -16.52 -17.51
N PRO A 45 3.88 -15.80 -16.39
CA PRO A 45 4.11 -16.31 -15.05
C PRO A 45 3.09 -17.40 -14.69
N ASN A 46 3.54 -18.40 -13.90
CA ASN A 46 2.63 -19.37 -13.30
C ASN A 46 2.02 -18.88 -12.00
N LEU A 47 2.73 -18.03 -11.28
CA LEU A 47 2.34 -17.40 -10.03
C LEU A 47 2.74 -15.92 -10.05
N ILE A 48 1.97 -15.09 -9.38
CA ILE A 48 2.25 -13.65 -9.25
C ILE A 48 2.19 -13.27 -7.78
N VAL A 49 3.17 -12.50 -7.34
CA VAL A 49 3.08 -11.65 -6.15
C VAL A 49 2.79 -10.25 -6.68
N ASP A 50 1.65 -9.70 -6.32
CA ASP A 50 1.19 -8.37 -6.76
C ASP A 50 1.11 -7.41 -5.56
N ASP A 51 1.30 -6.12 -5.84
CA ASP A 51 1.20 -5.05 -4.85
C ASP A 51 0.47 -3.85 -5.47
N GLY A 52 -0.83 -3.79 -5.24
CA GLY A 52 -1.75 -2.83 -5.86
C GLY A 52 -2.61 -3.43 -6.97
N GLY A 53 -2.32 -4.66 -7.38
CA GLY A 53 -3.12 -5.39 -8.35
C GLY A 53 -2.91 -4.96 -9.81
N ASP A 54 -1.79 -4.30 -10.13
CA ASP A 54 -1.56 -3.77 -11.48
C ASP A 54 -1.21 -4.86 -12.49
N ALA A 55 -0.40 -5.85 -12.12
CA ALA A 55 -0.12 -7.01 -12.96
C ALA A 55 -1.40 -7.83 -13.20
N THR A 56 -2.17 -8.05 -12.14
CA THR A 56 -3.48 -8.72 -12.20
C THR A 56 -4.45 -7.99 -13.10
N LEU A 57 -4.56 -6.65 -12.96
CA LEU A 57 -5.40 -5.80 -13.79
C LEU A 57 -5.06 -5.91 -15.28
N LEU A 58 -3.76 -5.86 -15.61
CA LEU A 58 -3.29 -5.91 -16.98
C LEU A 58 -3.65 -7.24 -17.64
N ILE A 59 -3.47 -8.37 -16.94
CA ILE A 59 -3.85 -9.70 -17.43
C ILE A 59 -5.36 -9.79 -17.66
N HIS A 60 -6.20 -9.37 -16.69
CA HIS A 60 -7.65 -9.47 -16.79
C HIS A 60 -8.20 -8.61 -17.94
N LYS A 61 -7.76 -7.34 -18.04
CA LYS A 61 -8.15 -6.45 -19.14
C LYS A 61 -7.67 -6.99 -20.50
N GLY A 62 -6.45 -7.52 -20.55
CA GLY A 62 -5.88 -8.10 -21.76
C GLY A 62 -6.61 -9.37 -22.20
N TYR A 63 -6.92 -10.27 -21.27
CA TYR A 63 -7.71 -11.47 -21.55
C TYR A 63 -9.11 -11.13 -22.08
N LYS A 64 -9.76 -10.13 -21.50
CA LYS A 64 -11.07 -9.64 -21.95
C LYS A 64 -10.98 -9.03 -23.36
N ALA A 65 -9.93 -8.26 -23.62
CA ALA A 65 -9.70 -7.63 -24.92
C ALA A 65 -9.38 -8.62 -26.05
N GLU A 66 -8.74 -9.74 -25.76
CA GLU A 66 -8.52 -10.82 -26.74
C GLU A 66 -9.83 -11.52 -27.11
N ASN A 67 -10.82 -11.56 -26.20
CA ASN A 67 -12.17 -12.07 -26.53
C ASN A 67 -13.00 -11.04 -27.30
N ASP A 68 -12.89 -9.76 -26.94
CA ASP A 68 -13.62 -8.65 -27.56
C ASP A 68 -12.80 -7.35 -27.46
N ALA A 69 -12.14 -6.98 -28.55
CA ALA A 69 -11.30 -5.79 -28.63
C ALA A 69 -12.06 -4.49 -28.34
N SER A 70 -13.39 -4.47 -28.54
CA SER A 70 -14.22 -3.30 -28.25
C SER A 70 -14.27 -2.94 -26.76
N THR A 71 -13.87 -3.85 -25.87
CA THR A 71 -13.73 -3.60 -24.44
C THR A 71 -12.66 -2.56 -24.11
N LEU A 72 -11.81 -2.22 -25.05
CA LEU A 72 -10.83 -1.13 -24.94
C LEU A 72 -11.33 0.21 -25.53
N ASP A 73 -12.52 0.25 -26.17
CA ASP A 73 -13.03 1.39 -26.93
C ASP A 73 -13.93 2.29 -26.08
N TYR A 74 -13.38 2.83 -24.98
CA TYR A 74 -14.04 3.83 -24.14
C TYR A 74 -13.11 5.00 -23.83
N ALA A 75 -13.68 6.11 -23.42
CA ALA A 75 -12.91 7.29 -23.04
C ALA A 75 -12.23 7.04 -21.67
N PRO A 76 -10.90 7.15 -21.57
CA PRO A 76 -10.20 6.97 -20.31
C PRO A 76 -10.59 8.04 -19.28
N SER A 77 -10.74 7.66 -18.05
CA SER A 77 -11.07 8.55 -16.92
C SER A 77 -9.84 9.29 -16.38
N SER A 78 -8.63 8.80 -16.70
CA SER A 78 -7.36 9.37 -16.25
C SER A 78 -6.27 9.19 -17.31
N HIS A 79 -5.16 9.93 -17.15
CA HIS A 79 -3.97 9.74 -17.99
C HIS A 79 -3.40 8.32 -17.87
N GLU A 80 -3.35 7.79 -16.66
CA GLU A 80 -2.90 6.41 -16.42
C GLU A 80 -3.76 5.38 -17.16
N GLU A 81 -5.08 5.52 -17.09
CA GLU A 81 -5.98 4.62 -17.82
C GLU A 81 -5.76 4.71 -19.34
N ALA A 82 -5.48 5.91 -19.87
CA ALA A 82 -5.14 6.09 -21.29
C ALA A 82 -3.87 5.32 -21.66
N VAL A 83 -2.85 5.32 -20.80
CA VAL A 83 -1.60 4.57 -20.98
C VAL A 83 -1.86 3.06 -20.95
N ILE A 84 -2.63 2.56 -19.98
CA ILE A 84 -3.03 1.15 -19.88
C ILE A 84 -3.73 0.69 -21.18
N LEU A 85 -4.72 1.44 -21.65
CA LEU A 85 -5.44 1.12 -22.88
C LEU A 85 -4.50 1.12 -24.10
N GLY A 86 -3.57 2.07 -24.17
CA GLY A 86 -2.55 2.14 -25.22
C GLY A 86 -1.63 0.92 -25.20
N THR A 87 -1.14 0.53 -24.04
CA THR A 87 -0.30 -0.66 -23.84
C THR A 87 -1.03 -1.94 -24.25
N LEU A 88 -2.28 -2.11 -23.83
CA LEU A 88 -3.08 -3.29 -24.19
C LEU A 88 -3.36 -3.37 -25.69
N ARG A 89 -3.68 -2.24 -26.35
CA ARG A 89 -3.88 -2.21 -27.82
C ARG A 89 -2.60 -2.58 -28.58
N SER A 90 -1.44 -2.08 -28.12
CA SER A 90 -0.15 -2.43 -28.73
C SER A 90 0.14 -3.92 -28.58
N ILE A 91 -0.05 -4.49 -27.41
CA ILE A 91 0.15 -5.93 -27.16
C ILE A 91 -0.82 -6.77 -28.00
N LEU A 92 -2.10 -6.40 -28.06
CA LEU A 92 -3.11 -7.11 -28.86
C LEU A 92 -2.77 -7.11 -30.34
N ALA A 93 -2.21 -6.01 -30.85
CA ALA A 93 -1.78 -5.90 -32.26
C ALA A 93 -0.55 -6.76 -32.57
N GLU A 94 0.36 -6.94 -31.61
CA GLU A 94 1.56 -7.76 -31.76
C GLU A 94 1.28 -9.26 -31.56
N ASP A 95 0.46 -9.60 -30.58
CA ASP A 95 0.17 -10.97 -30.17
C ASP A 95 -1.25 -11.08 -29.59
N ALA A 96 -2.19 -11.40 -30.45
CA ALA A 96 -3.62 -11.48 -30.11
C ALA A 96 -4.02 -12.68 -29.25
N SER A 97 -3.08 -13.45 -28.72
CA SER A 97 -3.32 -14.61 -27.86
C SER A 97 -2.39 -14.69 -26.65
N LYS A 98 -1.63 -13.64 -26.37
CA LYS A 98 -0.69 -13.56 -25.24
C LYS A 98 -1.37 -13.85 -23.91
N TRP A 99 -2.49 -13.16 -23.65
CA TRP A 99 -3.16 -13.22 -22.35
C TRP A 99 -3.88 -14.55 -22.14
N HIS A 100 -4.48 -15.13 -23.16
CA HIS A 100 -5.05 -16.49 -23.08
C HIS A 100 -3.99 -17.53 -22.74
N ARG A 101 -2.81 -17.44 -23.37
CA ARG A 101 -1.69 -18.35 -23.02
C ARG A 101 -1.20 -18.12 -21.59
N THR A 102 -1.09 -16.85 -21.17
CA THR A 102 -0.69 -16.53 -19.80
C THR A 102 -1.67 -17.12 -18.80
N VAL A 103 -2.98 -16.89 -18.98
CA VAL A 103 -4.03 -17.37 -18.08
C VAL A 103 -4.08 -18.90 -18.04
N ALA A 104 -3.84 -19.58 -19.16
CA ALA A 104 -3.85 -21.05 -19.22
C ALA A 104 -2.78 -21.71 -18.30
N GLU A 105 -1.68 -21.01 -18.02
CA GLU A 105 -0.60 -21.50 -17.15
C GLU A 105 -0.59 -20.80 -15.77
N TRP A 106 -1.41 -19.77 -15.57
CA TRP A 106 -1.46 -18.98 -14.34
C TRP A 106 -2.27 -19.68 -13.26
N ARG A 107 -1.62 -20.07 -12.18
CA ARG A 107 -2.22 -20.83 -11.06
C ARG A 107 -2.83 -19.95 -9.99
N GLY A 108 -2.40 -18.71 -9.87
CA GLY A 108 -2.93 -17.78 -8.88
C GLY A 108 -2.05 -16.56 -8.61
N VAL A 109 -2.59 -15.68 -7.80
CA VAL A 109 -1.96 -14.43 -7.37
C VAL A 109 -2.05 -14.28 -5.85
N SER A 110 -1.01 -13.72 -5.24
CA SER A 110 -1.09 -13.22 -3.86
C SER A 110 -0.89 -11.70 -3.85
N GLU A 111 -1.75 -11.01 -3.11
CA GLU A 111 -1.83 -9.55 -3.11
C GLU A 111 -1.41 -8.98 -1.76
N GLU A 112 -0.50 -7.98 -1.82
CA GLU A 112 0.14 -7.37 -0.66
C GLU A 112 -0.69 -6.27 -0.03
N THR A 113 -1.44 -5.47 -0.81
CA THR A 113 -1.98 -4.20 -0.32
C THR A 113 -3.50 -4.11 -0.39
N THR A 114 -4.08 -3.28 0.47
CA THR A 114 -5.54 -3.07 0.60
C THR A 114 -6.19 -2.73 -0.74
N THR A 115 -5.55 -1.92 -1.57
CA THR A 115 -6.13 -1.50 -2.85
C THR A 115 -6.23 -2.64 -3.85
N GLY A 116 -5.16 -3.44 -3.98
CA GLY A 116 -5.18 -4.62 -4.85
C GLY A 116 -6.19 -5.65 -4.37
N VAL A 117 -6.27 -5.88 -3.05
CA VAL A 117 -7.30 -6.74 -2.44
C VAL A 117 -8.72 -6.26 -2.78
N HIS A 118 -8.97 -4.95 -2.71
CA HIS A 118 -10.27 -4.40 -3.10
C HIS A 118 -10.61 -4.68 -4.57
N ARG A 119 -9.64 -4.52 -5.47
CA ARG A 119 -9.79 -4.89 -6.90
C ARG A 119 -10.12 -6.38 -7.07
N LEU A 120 -9.44 -7.27 -6.33
CA LEU A 120 -9.70 -8.72 -6.38
C LEU A 120 -11.14 -9.04 -5.96
N TYR A 121 -11.63 -8.48 -4.85
CA TYR A 121 -13.02 -8.67 -4.43
C TYR A 121 -14.03 -8.09 -5.42
N GLN A 122 -13.72 -6.97 -6.07
CA GLN A 122 -14.58 -6.43 -7.14
C GLN A 122 -14.65 -7.37 -8.35
N MET A 123 -13.52 -7.93 -8.78
CA MET A 123 -13.46 -8.91 -9.88
C MET A 123 -14.20 -10.20 -9.50
N GLU A 124 -14.07 -10.69 -8.27
CA GLU A 124 -14.80 -11.85 -7.77
C GLU A 124 -16.31 -11.60 -7.78
N ALA A 125 -16.75 -10.47 -7.23
CA ALA A 125 -18.18 -10.10 -7.19
C ALA A 125 -18.78 -9.92 -8.59
N ALA A 126 -17.99 -9.46 -9.57
CA ALA A 126 -18.38 -9.34 -10.97
C ALA A 126 -18.34 -10.68 -11.72
N GLY A 127 -17.78 -11.76 -11.14
CA GLY A 127 -17.55 -13.02 -11.83
C GLY A 127 -16.48 -12.94 -12.91
N GLU A 128 -15.57 -11.97 -12.81
CA GLU A 128 -14.50 -11.71 -13.79
C GLU A 128 -13.13 -12.23 -13.32
N LEU A 129 -12.98 -12.62 -12.05
CA LEU A 129 -11.72 -13.17 -11.53
C LEU A 129 -11.37 -14.47 -12.29
N LEU A 130 -10.13 -14.58 -12.76
CA LEU A 130 -9.70 -15.68 -13.64
C LEU A 130 -9.00 -16.81 -12.90
N VAL A 131 -8.44 -16.55 -11.73
CA VAL A 131 -7.63 -17.49 -10.95
C VAL A 131 -7.91 -17.33 -9.46
N PRO A 132 -7.56 -18.32 -8.61
CA PRO A 132 -7.57 -18.12 -7.17
C PRO A 132 -6.60 -17.02 -6.75
N ALA A 133 -7.02 -16.21 -5.79
CA ALA A 133 -6.22 -15.12 -5.25
C ALA A 133 -6.11 -15.23 -3.73
N ILE A 134 -4.93 -14.99 -3.16
CA ILE A 134 -4.73 -14.94 -1.71
C ILE A 134 -4.50 -13.50 -1.27
N ASN A 135 -5.40 -13.01 -0.44
CA ASN A 135 -5.30 -11.73 0.24
C ASN A 135 -4.30 -11.86 1.41
N VAL A 136 -3.05 -11.47 1.15
CA VAL A 136 -1.99 -11.45 2.17
C VAL A 136 -2.14 -10.22 3.08
N ASN A 137 -2.65 -9.09 2.56
CA ASN A 137 -2.82 -7.88 3.35
C ASN A 137 -3.58 -8.11 4.66
N ASP A 138 -4.58 -9.01 4.67
CA ASP A 138 -5.42 -9.25 5.83
C ASP A 138 -4.90 -10.36 6.76
N SER A 139 -3.73 -10.96 6.48
CA SER A 139 -3.01 -11.75 7.47
C SER A 139 -2.64 -10.89 8.67
N CYS A 140 -2.80 -11.39 9.90
CA CYS A 140 -2.50 -10.58 11.09
C CYS A 140 -1.03 -10.21 11.18
N THR A 141 -0.14 -11.13 10.81
CA THR A 141 1.31 -10.88 10.76
C THR A 141 1.74 -9.96 9.61
N LYS A 142 0.82 -9.60 8.69
CA LYS A 142 1.01 -8.52 7.71
C LYS A 142 0.36 -7.24 8.20
N SER A 143 -0.97 -7.16 8.30
CA SER A 143 -1.70 -5.92 8.58
C SER A 143 -1.37 -5.29 9.94
N LYS A 144 -1.17 -6.10 10.98
CA LYS A 144 -0.84 -5.62 12.34
C LYS A 144 0.65 -5.37 12.54
N PHE A 145 1.49 -5.68 11.56
CA PHE A 145 2.94 -5.48 11.58
C PHE A 145 3.38 -4.45 10.55
N ASP A 146 3.28 -4.74 9.27
CA ASP A 146 3.64 -3.87 8.17
C ASP A 146 2.87 -2.53 8.25
N ASN A 147 1.55 -2.57 8.17
CA ASN A 147 0.74 -1.36 8.16
C ASN A 147 0.87 -0.55 9.47
N LEU A 148 1.02 -1.23 10.60
CA LEU A 148 1.12 -0.58 11.91
C LEU A 148 2.56 -0.17 12.25
N TYR A 149 3.47 -1.14 12.40
CA TYR A 149 4.84 -0.89 12.83
C TYR A 149 5.69 -0.31 11.71
N GLY A 150 5.48 -0.76 10.47
CA GLY A 150 6.16 -0.22 9.30
C GLY A 150 5.90 1.27 9.14
N CYS A 151 4.64 1.69 9.17
CA CYS A 151 4.27 3.10 9.09
C CYS A 151 4.71 3.90 10.32
N ARG A 152 4.71 3.28 11.52
CA ARG A 152 5.21 3.90 12.74
C ARG A 152 6.69 4.32 12.62
N GLU A 153 7.52 3.49 12.00
CA GLU A 153 8.95 3.78 11.80
C GLU A 153 9.14 4.73 10.60
N SER A 154 8.56 4.39 9.45
CA SER A 154 8.89 5.01 8.17
C SER A 154 8.27 6.39 7.96
N LEU A 155 7.13 6.72 8.60
CA LEU A 155 6.54 8.06 8.50
C LEU A 155 7.49 9.13 9.02
N ALA A 156 7.99 8.96 10.24
CA ALA A 156 8.90 9.93 10.84
C ALA A 156 10.22 10.03 10.06
N ASP A 157 10.74 8.92 9.54
CA ASP A 157 11.93 8.89 8.69
C ASP A 157 11.71 9.73 7.43
N GLY A 158 10.58 9.54 6.73
CA GLY A 158 10.23 10.32 5.54
C GLY A 158 10.13 11.82 5.83
N ILE A 159 9.37 12.22 6.85
CA ILE A 159 9.21 13.63 7.22
C ILE A 159 10.56 14.26 7.61
N LYS A 160 11.37 13.59 8.42
CA LYS A 160 12.65 14.13 8.91
C LYS A 160 13.69 14.25 7.80
N ARG A 161 13.80 13.27 6.90
CA ARG A 161 14.69 13.36 5.73
C ARG A 161 14.26 14.45 4.76
N ALA A 162 12.94 14.61 4.59
CA ALA A 162 12.39 15.63 3.71
C ALA A 162 12.63 17.05 4.25
N THR A 163 12.39 17.32 5.53
CA THR A 163 12.21 18.68 6.03
C THR A 163 13.22 19.09 7.10
N ASP A 164 13.92 18.18 7.71
CA ASP A 164 14.77 18.46 8.88
C ASP A 164 14.01 19.14 10.05
N VAL A 165 12.68 18.99 10.10
CA VAL A 165 11.82 19.64 11.08
C VAL A 165 11.92 18.96 12.44
N MET A 166 11.91 19.75 13.50
CA MET A 166 11.72 19.25 14.86
C MET A 166 10.23 18.93 15.07
N ILE A 167 9.90 17.66 15.27
CA ILE A 167 8.51 17.20 15.45
C ILE A 167 7.98 17.55 16.84
N ALA A 168 8.82 17.51 17.87
CA ALA A 168 8.42 17.84 19.24
C ALA A 168 7.81 19.25 19.32
N GLY A 169 6.69 19.36 20.03
CA GLY A 169 5.94 20.61 20.20
C GLY A 169 5.07 21.01 19.00
N LYS A 170 5.09 20.25 17.90
CA LYS A 170 4.18 20.45 16.77
C LYS A 170 2.81 19.82 17.02
N VAL A 171 1.83 20.28 16.27
CA VAL A 171 0.52 19.62 16.15
C VAL A 171 0.52 18.79 14.88
N ALA A 172 0.42 17.47 15.03
CA ALA A 172 0.29 16.53 13.94
C ALA A 172 -1.18 16.10 13.79
N VAL A 173 -1.74 16.32 12.61
CA VAL A 173 -3.10 15.92 12.25
C VAL A 173 -2.99 14.64 11.42
N VAL A 174 -3.48 13.52 11.95
CA VAL A 174 -3.46 12.21 11.29
C VAL A 174 -4.87 11.91 10.81
N CYS A 175 -5.03 11.87 9.50
CA CYS A 175 -6.32 11.61 8.86
C CYS A 175 -6.48 10.11 8.60
N GLY A 176 -7.29 9.46 9.43
CA GLY A 176 -7.51 8.02 9.48
C GLY A 176 -6.92 7.38 10.75
N TYR A 177 -7.61 6.37 11.31
CA TYR A 177 -7.16 5.62 12.50
C TYR A 177 -7.33 4.10 12.32
N GLY A 178 -7.19 3.61 11.09
CA GLY A 178 -6.93 2.21 10.78
C GLY A 178 -5.53 1.78 11.25
N ASP A 179 -5.02 0.65 10.79
CA ASP A 179 -3.69 0.14 11.22
C ASP A 179 -2.57 1.15 10.88
N VAL A 180 -2.58 1.73 9.69
CA VAL A 180 -1.63 2.78 9.27
C VAL A 180 -1.75 4.01 10.19
N GLY A 181 -2.95 4.53 10.38
CA GLY A 181 -3.19 5.71 11.22
C GLY A 181 -2.79 5.53 12.67
N LYS A 182 -3.03 4.34 13.24
CA LYS A 182 -2.57 3.97 14.60
C LYS A 182 -1.03 4.02 14.69
N GLY A 183 -0.34 3.49 13.70
CA GLY A 183 1.12 3.58 13.61
C GLY A 183 1.59 5.02 13.54
N CYS A 184 1.02 5.80 12.63
CA CYS A 184 1.35 7.21 12.42
C CYS A 184 1.11 8.08 13.67
N ALA A 185 -0.06 7.95 14.29
CA ALA A 185 -0.40 8.70 15.49
C ALA A 185 0.55 8.40 16.67
N ARG A 186 0.86 7.12 16.89
CA ARG A 186 1.84 6.68 17.91
C ARG A 186 3.25 7.17 17.61
N SER A 187 3.66 7.16 16.33
CA SER A 187 4.95 7.70 15.90
C SER A 187 5.07 9.19 16.25
N MET A 188 4.13 10.00 15.82
CA MET A 188 4.15 11.45 16.09
C MET A 188 4.09 11.76 17.57
N LYS A 189 3.27 11.03 18.34
CA LYS A 189 3.21 11.16 19.83
C LYS A 189 4.55 10.82 20.48
N ALA A 190 5.22 9.75 20.03
CA ALA A 190 6.52 9.34 20.55
C ALA A 190 7.62 10.39 20.32
N TYR A 191 7.55 11.14 19.19
CA TYR A 191 8.43 12.28 18.92
C TYR A 191 8.04 13.56 19.66
N GLY A 192 6.99 13.54 20.48
CA GLY A 192 6.58 14.69 21.31
C GLY A 192 5.63 15.67 20.61
N ALA A 193 4.97 15.26 19.53
CA ALA A 193 3.89 16.04 18.94
C ALA A 193 2.60 15.90 19.75
N ARG A 194 1.78 16.96 19.76
CA ARG A 194 0.36 16.84 20.07
C ARG A 194 -0.37 16.29 18.84
N VAL A 195 -1.05 15.18 19.00
CA VAL A 195 -1.68 14.49 17.87
C VAL A 195 -3.19 14.70 17.89
N ILE A 196 -3.73 15.13 16.75
CA ILE A 196 -5.15 15.16 16.46
C ILE A 196 -5.41 14.06 15.41
N VAL A 197 -6.45 13.28 15.64
CA VAL A 197 -6.92 12.24 14.70
C VAL A 197 -8.21 12.69 14.05
N THR A 198 -8.35 12.45 12.74
CA THR A 198 -9.64 12.59 12.06
C THR A 198 -10.11 11.21 11.61
N GLU A 199 -11.38 10.88 11.81
CA GLU A 199 -11.89 9.53 11.54
C GLU A 199 -13.39 9.55 11.25
N ILE A 200 -13.82 8.65 10.37
CA ILE A 200 -15.24 8.46 10.01
C ILE A 200 -15.84 7.23 10.72
N ASP A 201 -15.03 6.21 11.02
CA ASP A 201 -15.47 5.01 11.73
C ASP A 201 -15.58 5.32 13.23
N PRO A 202 -16.79 5.22 13.82
CA PRO A 202 -16.99 5.53 15.23
C PRO A 202 -16.23 4.60 16.17
N ILE A 203 -15.92 3.37 15.76
CA ILE A 203 -15.12 2.42 16.57
C ILE A 203 -13.66 2.89 16.59
N CYS A 204 -13.09 3.21 15.43
CA CYS A 204 -11.73 3.72 15.35
C CYS A 204 -11.59 5.08 16.05
N ALA A 205 -12.58 5.98 15.91
CA ALA A 205 -12.62 7.26 16.61
C ALA A 205 -12.65 7.08 18.14
N LEU A 206 -13.48 6.14 18.63
CA LEU A 206 -13.51 5.81 20.06
C LEU A 206 -12.19 5.23 20.55
N GLN A 207 -11.56 4.34 19.78
CA GLN A 207 -10.22 3.81 20.11
C GLN A 207 -9.18 4.93 20.21
N ALA A 208 -9.17 5.87 19.25
CA ALA A 208 -8.26 7.01 19.28
C ALA A 208 -8.46 7.86 20.55
N ALA A 209 -9.70 8.14 20.91
CA ALA A 209 -10.04 8.89 22.13
C ALA A 209 -9.62 8.15 23.41
N MET A 210 -9.82 6.82 23.47
CA MET A 210 -9.37 6.00 24.62
C MET A 210 -7.85 5.93 24.74
N GLU A 211 -7.10 6.04 23.64
CA GLU A 211 -5.62 6.13 23.65
C GLU A 211 -5.11 7.55 23.97
N GLY A 212 -6.03 8.49 24.22
CA GLY A 212 -5.72 9.86 24.65
C GLY A 212 -5.33 10.79 23.50
N PHE A 213 -5.82 10.49 22.28
CA PHE A 213 -5.74 11.42 21.16
C PHE A 213 -6.97 12.33 21.13
N GLU A 214 -6.78 13.55 20.69
CA GLU A 214 -7.89 14.44 20.38
C GLU A 214 -8.48 14.01 19.02
N VAL A 215 -9.81 13.88 18.93
CA VAL A 215 -10.50 13.50 17.68
C VAL A 215 -11.33 14.68 17.21
N LYS A 216 -11.06 15.17 15.99
CA LYS A 216 -11.70 16.34 15.36
C LYS A 216 -11.94 16.08 13.86
N THR A 217 -12.65 17.00 13.20
CA THR A 217 -12.65 17.06 11.73
C THR A 217 -11.39 17.78 11.22
N VAL A 218 -11.06 17.58 9.94
CA VAL A 218 -9.93 18.26 9.30
C VAL A 218 -10.11 19.77 9.40
N GLU A 219 -11.32 20.28 9.10
CA GLU A 219 -11.64 21.70 9.10
C GLU A 219 -11.41 22.36 10.48
N SER A 220 -11.70 21.61 11.54
CA SER A 220 -11.50 22.08 12.93
C SER A 220 -10.02 22.11 13.32
N ALA A 221 -9.17 21.33 12.64
CA ALA A 221 -7.74 21.22 12.92
C ALA A 221 -6.87 22.16 12.07
N LEU A 222 -7.40 22.76 11.01
CA LEU A 222 -6.61 23.56 10.03
C LEU A 222 -5.82 24.71 10.69
N ALA A 223 -6.42 25.43 11.61
CA ALA A 223 -5.79 26.61 12.22
C ALA A 223 -4.64 26.27 13.19
N GLU A 224 -4.60 25.04 13.70
CA GLU A 224 -3.59 24.61 14.70
C GLU A 224 -2.60 23.56 14.16
N GLY A 225 -2.95 22.84 13.10
CA GLY A 225 -2.13 21.80 12.50
C GLY A 225 -0.82 22.32 11.92
N ASN A 226 0.29 21.68 12.24
CA ASN A 226 1.59 21.95 11.65
C ASN A 226 2.00 20.90 10.62
N ILE A 227 1.59 19.63 10.84
CA ILE A 227 1.90 18.50 9.99
C ILE A 227 0.59 17.76 9.74
N PHE A 228 0.19 17.64 8.49
CA PHE A 228 -1.00 16.91 8.06
C PHE A 228 -0.57 15.63 7.35
N ILE A 229 -1.11 14.50 7.80
CA ILE A 229 -0.72 13.16 7.35
C ILE A 229 -1.99 12.42 6.93
N THR A 230 -2.13 12.09 5.64
CA THR A 230 -3.26 11.29 5.16
C THR A 230 -2.91 9.82 5.13
N CYS A 231 -3.85 8.96 5.53
CA CYS A 231 -3.66 7.51 5.63
C CYS A 231 -4.99 6.75 5.62
N THR A 232 -5.95 7.22 4.82
CA THR A 232 -7.33 6.69 4.79
C THR A 232 -7.56 5.63 3.70
N GLY A 233 -6.72 5.63 2.66
CA GLY A 233 -6.97 4.84 1.45
C GLY A 233 -8.16 5.33 0.62
N ASN A 234 -8.63 6.55 0.86
CA ASN A 234 -9.74 7.19 0.16
C ASN A 234 -9.23 8.34 -0.73
N CYS A 235 -10.09 9.21 -1.18
CA CYS A 235 -9.74 10.37 -2.00
C CYS A 235 -10.19 11.67 -1.34
N ASP A 236 -9.57 12.81 -1.78
CA ASP A 236 -9.98 14.17 -1.40
C ASP A 236 -10.06 14.44 0.11
N ILE A 237 -9.17 13.84 0.88
CA ILE A 237 -9.08 14.03 2.33
C ILE A 237 -8.54 15.43 2.66
N ILE A 238 -7.51 15.86 1.93
CA ILE A 238 -6.99 17.22 1.98
C ILE A 238 -7.32 17.90 0.65
N THR A 239 -8.28 18.81 0.70
CA THR A 239 -8.73 19.57 -0.48
C THR A 239 -7.91 20.84 -0.67
N LEU A 240 -8.06 21.50 -1.84
CA LEU A 240 -7.46 22.81 -2.08
C LEU A 240 -7.92 23.84 -1.03
N GLU A 241 -9.22 23.85 -0.71
CA GLU A 241 -9.82 24.74 0.28
C GLU A 241 -9.26 24.53 1.70
N HIS A 242 -8.85 23.29 2.02
CA HIS A 242 -8.13 23.01 3.26
C HIS A 242 -6.72 23.62 3.22
N MET A 243 -5.98 23.41 2.13
CA MET A 243 -4.62 23.90 1.96
C MET A 243 -4.54 25.44 1.98
N GLU A 244 -5.50 26.13 1.38
CA GLU A 244 -5.64 27.59 1.42
C GLU A 244 -5.88 28.16 2.84
N ARG A 245 -6.40 27.34 3.76
CA ARG A 245 -6.73 27.73 5.13
C ARG A 245 -5.76 27.20 6.17
N MET A 246 -4.79 26.38 5.78
CA MET A 246 -3.74 25.92 6.68
C MET A 246 -2.88 27.10 7.14
N ARG A 247 -2.28 26.94 8.29
CA ARG A 247 -1.32 27.94 8.79
C ARG A 247 -0.06 27.98 7.90
N ASP A 248 0.62 29.13 7.93
CA ASP A 248 1.89 29.26 7.23
C ASP A 248 2.90 28.19 7.64
N GLN A 249 3.61 27.65 6.65
CA GLN A 249 4.60 26.60 6.75
C GLN A 249 4.06 25.25 7.27
N ALA A 250 2.77 24.97 7.08
CA ALA A 250 2.25 23.64 7.33
C ALA A 250 2.89 22.63 6.36
N ILE A 251 3.15 21.41 6.86
CA ILE A 251 3.67 20.29 6.10
C ILE A 251 2.51 19.35 5.78
N VAL A 252 2.37 18.98 4.51
CA VAL A 252 1.31 18.07 4.04
C VAL A 252 1.99 16.86 3.41
N CYS A 253 1.62 15.67 3.87
CA CYS A 253 2.16 14.42 3.33
C CYS A 253 1.13 13.29 3.39
N ASN A 254 1.32 12.31 2.53
CA ASN A 254 0.50 11.11 2.45
C ASN A 254 1.35 9.87 2.77
N ILE A 255 0.76 8.90 3.44
CA ILE A 255 1.32 7.56 3.65
C ILE A 255 0.31 6.47 3.27
N GLY A 256 -0.85 6.86 2.73
CA GLY A 256 -1.78 5.97 2.05
C GLY A 256 -1.24 5.53 0.69
N HIS A 257 -1.76 4.45 0.14
CA HIS A 257 -1.18 3.81 -1.05
C HIS A 257 -1.16 4.72 -2.29
N PHE A 258 -2.23 5.46 -2.55
CA PHE A 258 -2.34 6.34 -3.73
C PHE A 258 -2.22 7.83 -3.39
N ASP A 259 -1.91 8.62 -4.41
CA ASP A 259 -1.71 10.06 -4.35
C ASP A 259 -3.00 10.88 -4.42
N ASN A 260 -4.17 10.23 -4.42
CA ASN A 260 -5.48 10.89 -4.54
C ASN A 260 -6.09 11.37 -3.21
N GLU A 261 -5.45 11.09 -2.08
CA GLU A 261 -5.89 11.61 -0.77
C GLU A 261 -5.69 13.12 -0.63
N ILE A 262 -4.71 13.69 -1.37
CA ILE A 262 -4.41 15.12 -1.42
C ILE A 262 -4.74 15.63 -2.82
N GLN A 263 -5.52 16.69 -2.94
CA GLN A 263 -5.94 17.27 -4.23
C GLN A 263 -4.79 17.98 -4.97
N MET A 264 -3.74 17.23 -5.34
CA MET A 264 -2.56 17.79 -6.00
C MET A 264 -2.88 18.45 -7.33
N ALA A 265 -3.70 17.85 -8.19
CA ALA A 265 -4.07 18.39 -9.48
C ALA A 265 -4.77 19.77 -9.35
N ARG A 266 -5.61 19.94 -8.32
CA ARG A 266 -6.26 21.24 -8.04
C ARG A 266 -5.27 22.25 -7.48
N LEU A 267 -4.34 21.82 -6.63
CA LEU A 267 -3.29 22.67 -6.09
C LEU A 267 -2.35 23.18 -7.21
N ASP A 268 -1.91 22.29 -8.10
CA ASP A 268 -1.06 22.64 -9.24
C ASP A 268 -1.75 23.57 -10.25
N ALA A 269 -3.07 23.45 -10.39
CA ALA A 269 -3.89 24.34 -11.24
C ALA A 269 -4.31 25.64 -10.55
N SER A 270 -4.01 25.82 -9.27
CA SER A 270 -4.40 27.00 -8.47
C SER A 270 -3.50 28.19 -8.73
N SER A 271 -3.79 29.29 -8.05
CA SER A 271 -2.94 30.51 -8.07
C SER A 271 -1.70 30.42 -7.16
N ALA A 272 -1.49 29.30 -6.47
CA ALA A 272 -0.31 29.10 -5.64
C ALA A 272 0.95 28.89 -6.50
N VAL A 273 2.05 29.51 -6.09
CA VAL A 273 3.33 29.40 -6.80
C VAL A 273 4.12 28.23 -6.23
N LYS A 274 4.34 27.19 -7.06
CA LYS A 274 5.17 26.05 -6.72
C LYS A 274 6.66 26.41 -6.81
N THR A 275 7.42 26.04 -5.79
CA THR A 275 8.88 26.13 -5.76
C THR A 275 9.44 24.84 -5.20
N THR A 276 10.16 24.08 -6.01
CA THR A 276 10.86 22.87 -5.54
C THR A 276 12.07 23.25 -4.70
N ILE A 277 12.05 22.92 -3.42
CA ILE A 277 13.14 23.20 -2.47
C ILE A 277 14.28 22.20 -2.64
N LYS A 278 13.93 20.93 -2.77
CA LYS A 278 14.80 19.79 -3.10
C LYS A 278 13.94 18.66 -3.66
N PRO A 279 14.53 17.61 -4.24
CA PRO A 279 13.73 16.48 -4.73
C PRO A 279 12.71 16.00 -3.68
N GLN A 280 11.46 15.82 -4.12
CA GLN A 280 10.33 15.37 -3.32
C GLN A 280 9.87 16.37 -2.22
N VAL A 281 10.28 17.62 -2.26
CA VAL A 281 9.86 18.67 -1.32
C VAL A 281 9.50 19.93 -2.10
N ASP A 282 8.21 20.19 -2.23
CA ASP A 282 7.68 21.35 -2.92
C ASP A 282 7.03 22.32 -1.93
N LYS A 283 7.36 23.61 -2.10
CA LYS A 283 6.72 24.72 -1.40
C LYS A 283 5.68 25.35 -2.33
N TYR A 284 4.47 25.49 -1.86
CA TYR A 284 3.40 26.21 -2.53
C TYR A 284 3.13 27.50 -1.74
N THR A 285 3.31 28.66 -2.41
CA THR A 285 3.05 29.98 -1.82
C THR A 285 1.76 30.54 -2.39
N PHE A 286 0.78 30.80 -1.55
CA PHE A 286 -0.52 31.35 -1.92
C PHE A 286 -0.47 32.87 -2.11
N PRO A 287 -1.46 33.49 -2.80
CA PRO A 287 -1.46 34.92 -3.07
C PRO A 287 -1.44 35.87 -1.85
N ASP A 288 -1.92 35.38 -0.70
CA ASP A 288 -1.89 36.08 0.58
C ASP A 288 -0.51 36.06 1.28
N GLY A 289 0.43 35.27 0.74
CA GLY A 289 1.80 35.16 1.20
C GLY A 289 2.06 33.98 2.13
N HIS A 290 1.02 33.28 2.64
CA HIS A 290 1.27 32.06 3.38
C HIS A 290 1.72 30.93 2.44
N SER A 291 2.39 29.95 2.99
CA SER A 291 2.92 28.82 2.22
C SER A 291 2.74 27.50 2.94
N ILE A 292 2.66 26.42 2.18
CA ILE A 292 2.70 25.04 2.69
C ILE A 292 3.83 24.26 2.01
N PHE A 293 4.26 23.18 2.64
CA PHE A 293 5.19 22.23 2.04
C PHE A 293 4.46 20.92 1.76
N VAL A 294 4.51 20.46 0.52
CA VAL A 294 3.97 19.16 0.11
C VAL A 294 5.13 18.21 -0.11
N LEU A 295 5.07 17.05 0.53
CA LEU A 295 6.11 16.03 0.44
C LEU A 295 5.73 14.96 -0.57
N ALA A 296 6.71 14.48 -1.33
CA ALA A 296 6.59 13.43 -2.35
C ALA A 296 5.46 13.67 -3.36
N GLU A 297 5.10 14.96 -3.61
CA GLU A 297 3.99 15.32 -4.51
C GLU A 297 2.65 14.65 -4.14
N GLY A 298 2.39 14.46 -2.84
CA GLY A 298 1.20 13.76 -2.34
C GLY A 298 1.25 12.24 -2.40
N ARG A 299 2.33 11.65 -2.94
CA ARG A 299 2.58 10.20 -2.95
C ARG A 299 3.11 9.73 -1.59
N LEU A 300 3.36 8.42 -1.45
CA LEU A 300 3.86 7.84 -0.19
C LEU A 300 5.16 8.52 0.29
N VAL A 301 5.07 9.26 1.39
CA VAL A 301 6.19 10.04 1.94
C VAL A 301 7.35 9.17 2.40
N ASN A 302 7.04 7.98 2.94
CA ASN A 302 8.04 7.02 3.42
C ASN A 302 8.88 6.41 2.29
N LEU A 303 8.33 6.30 1.09
CA LEU A 303 9.03 5.79 -0.10
C LEU A 303 9.65 6.94 -0.92
N GLY A 304 8.92 8.03 -1.11
CA GLY A 304 9.40 9.16 -1.90
C GLY A 304 10.53 9.94 -1.21
N CYS A 305 10.45 10.12 0.10
CA CYS A 305 11.40 10.90 0.88
C CYS A 305 12.40 10.07 1.69
N ALA A 306 12.17 8.75 1.83
CA ALA A 306 13.02 7.83 2.57
C ALA A 306 13.16 6.48 1.85
N THR A 307 13.35 5.41 2.58
CA THR A 307 13.62 4.06 2.04
C THR A 307 12.51 3.05 2.34
N GLY A 308 11.34 3.52 2.81
CA GLY A 308 10.20 2.69 3.14
C GLY A 308 10.30 2.00 4.50
N HIS A 309 9.59 0.88 4.64
CA HIS A 309 9.53 0.13 5.89
C HIS A 309 10.83 -0.61 6.21
N PRO A 310 11.16 -0.81 7.50
CA PRO A 310 12.31 -1.60 7.91
C PRO A 310 12.23 -3.05 7.40
N SER A 311 13.40 -3.62 7.04
CA SER A 311 13.50 -4.98 6.48
C SER A 311 12.88 -6.05 7.39
N PHE A 312 12.99 -5.90 8.71
CA PHE A 312 12.43 -6.88 9.66
C PHE A 312 10.90 -6.97 9.58
N VAL A 313 10.21 -5.82 9.50
CA VAL A 313 8.75 -5.84 9.38
C VAL A 313 8.31 -6.33 8.01
N MET A 314 9.05 -5.97 6.95
CA MET A 314 8.79 -6.47 5.60
C MET A 314 9.04 -7.97 5.47
N SER A 315 9.97 -8.53 6.27
CA SER A 315 10.17 -9.98 6.33
C SER A 315 8.89 -10.74 6.73
N ASN A 316 8.06 -10.17 7.62
CA ASN A 316 6.76 -10.77 7.94
C ASN A 316 5.82 -10.80 6.72
N SER A 317 5.73 -9.69 5.98
CA SER A 317 4.93 -9.60 4.76
C SER A 317 5.42 -10.58 3.70
N PHE A 318 6.72 -10.62 3.44
CA PHE A 318 7.31 -11.50 2.42
C PHE A 318 7.23 -12.99 2.79
N THR A 319 7.29 -13.33 4.08
CA THR A 319 7.07 -14.71 4.53
C THR A 319 5.62 -15.12 4.27
N ASN A 320 4.64 -14.24 4.55
CA ASN A 320 3.24 -14.45 4.17
C ASN A 320 3.10 -14.69 2.66
N GLN A 321 3.77 -13.86 1.82
CA GLN A 321 3.76 -14.02 0.37
C GLN A 321 4.33 -15.37 -0.06
N CYS A 322 5.48 -15.77 0.49
CA CYS A 322 6.08 -17.08 0.20
C CYS A 322 5.12 -18.23 0.54
N LEU A 323 4.50 -18.20 1.71
CA LEU A 323 3.54 -19.22 2.12
C LEU A 323 2.29 -19.21 1.24
N ALA A 324 1.81 -18.04 0.84
CA ALA A 324 0.69 -17.90 -0.10
C ALA A 324 1.01 -18.51 -1.47
N GLN A 325 2.21 -18.28 -1.99
CA GLN A 325 2.66 -18.86 -3.27
C GLN A 325 2.78 -20.39 -3.17
N ILE A 326 3.25 -20.93 -2.02
CA ILE A 326 3.30 -22.36 -1.78
C ILE A 326 1.89 -22.97 -1.73
N GLU A 327 0.95 -22.31 -1.06
CA GLU A 327 -0.46 -22.74 -1.00
C GLU A 327 -1.08 -22.78 -2.41
N LEU A 328 -0.92 -21.74 -3.20
CA LEU A 328 -1.41 -21.67 -4.58
C LEU A 328 -0.77 -22.72 -5.49
N TRP A 329 0.49 -23.06 -5.25
CA TRP A 329 1.20 -24.06 -6.04
C TRP A 329 0.79 -25.50 -5.71
N GLN A 330 0.63 -25.78 -4.42
CA GLN A 330 0.41 -27.16 -3.94
C GLN A 330 -1.06 -27.57 -3.93
N LYS A 331 -1.99 -26.62 -3.82
CA LYS A 331 -3.41 -26.88 -3.72
C LYS A 331 -4.15 -26.50 -4.99
N GLU A 332 -5.09 -27.34 -5.40
CA GLU A 332 -6.09 -26.97 -6.40
C GLU A 332 -7.18 -26.17 -5.68
N MET A 333 -7.19 -24.87 -5.90
CA MET A 333 -8.17 -23.95 -5.30
C MET A 333 -9.16 -23.50 -6.38
N PRO A 334 -10.48 -23.49 -6.12
CA PRO A 334 -11.44 -22.83 -6.97
C PRO A 334 -11.11 -21.33 -7.15
N VAL A 335 -11.59 -20.73 -8.22
CA VAL A 335 -11.49 -19.28 -8.39
C VAL A 335 -12.24 -18.58 -7.28
N GLY A 336 -11.57 -17.65 -6.60
CA GLY A 336 -12.09 -16.91 -5.46
C GLY A 336 -10.98 -16.18 -4.72
N VAL A 337 -11.35 -15.31 -3.78
CA VAL A 337 -10.40 -14.58 -2.92
C VAL A 337 -10.34 -15.23 -1.54
N TYR A 338 -9.15 -15.67 -1.16
CA TYR A 338 -8.87 -16.41 0.07
C TYR A 338 -7.94 -15.62 0.99
N ARG A 339 -7.89 -16.00 2.25
CA ARG A 339 -6.88 -15.57 3.22
C ARG A 339 -6.02 -16.76 3.63
N LEU A 340 -4.79 -16.48 4.04
CA LEU A 340 -3.96 -17.53 4.61
C LEU A 340 -4.62 -18.13 5.86
N PRO A 341 -4.61 -19.47 6.02
CA PRO A 341 -5.09 -20.13 7.22
C PRO A 341 -4.35 -19.65 8.47
N LYS A 342 -5.04 -19.63 9.61
CA LYS A 342 -4.51 -19.12 10.87
C LYS A 342 -3.21 -19.77 11.32
N HIS A 343 -3.06 -21.06 11.09
CA HIS A 343 -1.82 -21.78 11.44
C HIS A 343 -0.61 -21.28 10.64
N LEU A 344 -0.78 -20.85 9.39
CA LEU A 344 0.31 -20.24 8.59
C LEU A 344 0.61 -18.83 9.04
N ASP A 345 -0.40 -18.04 9.39
CA ASP A 345 -0.22 -16.70 9.96
C ASP A 345 0.57 -16.78 11.31
N GLU A 346 0.28 -17.79 12.15
CA GLU A 346 1.06 -18.06 13.36
C GLU A 346 2.48 -18.55 13.06
N GLU A 347 2.67 -19.34 12.00
CA GLU A 347 3.99 -19.80 11.58
C GLU A 347 4.88 -18.65 11.15
N VAL A 348 4.34 -17.67 10.42
CA VAL A 348 5.07 -16.43 10.10
C VAL A 348 5.60 -15.79 11.39
N ALA A 349 4.77 -15.66 12.42
CA ALA A 349 5.21 -15.10 13.70
C ALA A 349 6.32 -15.95 14.34
N ARG A 350 6.16 -17.29 14.38
CA ARG A 350 7.16 -18.19 14.96
C ARG A 350 8.54 -18.03 14.34
N LEU A 351 8.60 -17.94 12.99
CA LEU A 351 9.85 -17.78 12.25
C LEU A 351 10.62 -16.47 12.59
N HIS A 352 9.94 -15.48 13.16
CA HIS A 352 10.54 -14.20 13.50
C HIS A 352 10.90 -14.04 14.99
N LEU A 353 10.36 -14.91 15.88
CA LEU A 353 10.53 -14.76 17.33
C LEU A 353 11.96 -14.94 17.79
N ASP A 354 12.70 -15.90 17.20
CA ASP A 354 14.08 -16.21 17.59
C ASP A 354 15.00 -15.00 17.41
N ASN A 355 14.79 -14.22 16.34
CA ASN A 355 15.56 -13.00 16.07
C ASN A 355 15.37 -11.91 17.13
N LEU A 356 14.25 -11.98 17.89
CA LEU A 356 13.92 -11.06 18.96
C LEU A 356 14.26 -11.62 20.35
N GLY A 357 14.79 -12.85 20.43
CA GLY A 357 15.08 -13.54 21.68
C GLY A 357 13.81 -13.83 22.49
N VAL A 358 12.68 -14.08 21.84
CA VAL A 358 11.40 -14.34 22.51
C VAL A 358 11.28 -15.81 22.88
N GLU A 359 10.97 -16.05 24.14
CA GLU A 359 10.63 -17.39 24.66
C GLU A 359 9.13 -17.52 24.85
N LEU A 360 8.49 -18.41 24.07
CA LEU A 360 7.05 -18.66 24.17
C LEU A 360 6.74 -19.61 25.35
N THR A 361 5.72 -19.25 26.11
CA THR A 361 5.11 -20.19 27.06
C THR A 361 4.44 -21.32 26.30
N ARG A 362 4.66 -22.57 26.74
CA ARG A 362 4.02 -23.74 26.15
C ARG A 362 2.82 -24.18 26.99
N LEU A 363 1.71 -24.47 26.35
CA LEU A 363 0.53 -25.02 27.02
C LEU A 363 0.80 -26.45 27.51
N SER A 364 0.34 -26.77 28.73
CA SER A 364 0.13 -28.15 29.12
C SER A 364 -1.12 -28.72 28.47
N GLN A 365 -1.24 -30.04 28.34
CA GLN A 365 -2.46 -30.67 27.77
C GLN A 365 -3.73 -30.21 28.50
N ARG A 366 -3.69 -30.10 29.82
CA ARG A 366 -4.82 -29.61 30.62
C ARG A 366 -5.24 -28.21 30.29
N GLN A 367 -4.28 -27.32 30.00
CA GLN A 367 -4.57 -25.93 29.59
C GLN A 367 -5.16 -25.87 28.19
N ALA A 368 -4.61 -26.66 27.26
CA ALA A 368 -5.11 -26.79 25.91
C ALA A 368 -6.56 -27.31 25.88
N ASP A 369 -6.83 -28.39 26.61
CA ASP A 369 -8.18 -28.95 26.75
C ASP A 369 -9.17 -27.94 27.37
N TYR A 370 -8.73 -27.17 28.36
CA TYR A 370 -9.57 -26.20 29.05
C TYR A 370 -10.04 -25.06 28.12
N ILE A 371 -9.18 -24.61 27.21
CA ILE A 371 -9.51 -23.52 26.26
C ILE A 371 -9.92 -24.04 24.87
N GLY A 372 -9.91 -25.36 24.66
CA GLY A 372 -10.38 -25.98 23.43
C GLY A 372 -9.50 -25.75 22.21
N VAL A 373 -8.17 -25.76 22.38
CA VAL A 373 -7.18 -25.63 21.31
C VAL A 373 -6.15 -26.75 21.38
N ASP A 374 -5.39 -26.95 20.31
CA ASP A 374 -4.23 -27.83 20.34
C ASP A 374 -3.06 -27.21 21.13
N VAL A 375 -2.18 -28.03 21.70
CA VAL A 375 -1.00 -27.58 22.47
C VAL A 375 -0.09 -26.66 21.60
N ASP A 376 -0.01 -26.94 20.32
CA ASP A 376 0.85 -26.22 19.37
C ASP A 376 0.08 -25.21 18.48
N GLY A 377 -1.21 -24.97 18.78
CA GLY A 377 -2.05 -23.99 18.06
C GLY A 377 -2.85 -24.62 16.89
N PRO A 378 -3.57 -23.81 16.12
CA PRO A 378 -3.70 -22.37 16.29
C PRO A 378 -4.44 -21.95 17.56
N TYR A 379 -3.96 -20.89 18.21
CA TYR A 379 -4.49 -20.46 19.52
C TYR A 379 -5.74 -19.57 19.43
N LYS A 380 -6.08 -19.11 18.25
CA LYS A 380 -7.25 -18.27 17.97
C LYS A 380 -8.04 -18.81 16.78
N ALA A 381 -9.35 -18.57 16.80
CA ALA A 381 -10.21 -18.91 15.68
C ALA A 381 -9.83 -18.17 14.38
N GLU A 382 -10.16 -18.73 13.22
CA GLU A 382 -9.84 -18.21 11.89
C GLU A 382 -10.28 -16.75 11.68
N HIS A 383 -11.39 -16.35 12.28
CA HIS A 383 -11.93 -14.99 12.14
C HIS A 383 -11.29 -13.95 13.07
N TYR A 384 -10.47 -14.38 14.04
CA TYR A 384 -9.89 -13.47 15.05
C TYR A 384 -8.81 -12.57 14.42
N ARG A 385 -8.91 -11.25 14.70
CA ARG A 385 -8.00 -10.21 14.21
C ARG A 385 -7.44 -9.41 15.39
N TYR A 386 -6.26 -9.67 15.83
CA TYR A 386 -5.58 -9.09 17.00
C TYR A 386 -5.76 -7.58 17.17
#